data_dd469cbffce4ab2fc74cda85aae1c5eb
#
_entry.id   dd469cbffce4ab2fc74cda85aae1c5eb
#
_cell.length_a   1.000
_cell.length_b   1.000
_cell.length_c   1.000
_cell.angle_alpha   90.00
_cell.angle_beta   90.00
_cell.angle_gamma   90.00
#
_symmetry.space_group_name_H-M   'P 1'
#
loop_
_entity.id
_entity.type
_entity.pdbx_description
1 polymer ?
#
loop_
_entity_poly.entity_id
_entity_poly.type
_entity_poly.pdbx_seq_one_letter_code
_entity_poly.pdbx_strand_id
1 'polypeptide(L)'
;MPSTNSEANISILMPIYNGSKYLPESIGSIIAQTFTNWELIALDDGSSDNSYEILKQLAQKEPRIRIYHKENDPTGNVARNIALMCQWAKGGYAFYMSQDDTLSPDCLERLYQRATEIDADIVLPDMLLRYADNSLGTWPCSYPPNKDYQLVLSPQEAFYLATDFSINGFGLVRMPLMADKRSDTRFYDSDEYNTRMQFLHANKVAFAPGTFYYYQGNPNAITHQFSMRRFQRLQTGLMLHDTFCSVFPDKQHRLKLMTQLMHFYLDTTMLLYMHHDEMSVAERKTALTIFKEFEQHIDFRGYKRRIFAQLNTYERLFALPYYILGTTRHTSWLYRLIHWLRK
;
A
#
# COMPACT_ATOMS: atom_id res chain seq x y z
N MET A 1 -33.58 -18.82 -23.38
CA MET A 1 -32.76 -19.31 -22.28
C MET A 1 -31.38 -18.70 -22.41
N PRO A 2 -30.91 -17.84 -21.54
CA PRO A 2 -29.52 -17.52 -21.46
C PRO A 2 -28.99 -18.15 -20.15
N SER A 3 -28.37 -19.30 -20.27
CA SER A 3 -27.49 -19.84 -19.26
C SER A 3 -26.06 -19.54 -19.71
N THR A 4 -25.56 -18.42 -19.32
CA THR A 4 -24.13 -18.21 -19.28
C THR A 4 -23.83 -17.72 -17.87
N ASN A 5 -23.36 -18.64 -17.03
CA ASN A 5 -22.47 -18.29 -15.91
C ASN A 5 -21.25 -17.61 -16.58
N SER A 6 -21.37 -16.34 -16.95
CA SER A 6 -20.22 -15.56 -17.33
C SER A 6 -19.44 -15.34 -16.03
N GLU A 7 -18.26 -15.92 -15.97
CA GLU A 7 -17.31 -15.62 -14.89
C GLU A 7 -17.18 -14.11 -14.80
N ALA A 8 -17.05 -13.58 -13.56
CA ALA A 8 -16.84 -12.15 -13.36
C ALA A 8 -15.58 -11.70 -14.10
N ASN A 9 -15.61 -10.51 -14.69
CA ASN A 9 -14.41 -9.97 -15.32
C ASN A 9 -13.46 -9.36 -14.29
N ILE A 10 -14.03 -8.82 -13.18
CA ILE A 10 -13.28 -8.17 -12.09
C ILE A 10 -13.67 -8.82 -10.76
N SER A 11 -12.68 -9.27 -9.99
CA SER A 11 -12.84 -9.63 -8.58
C SER A 11 -12.32 -8.48 -7.71
N ILE A 12 -13.20 -7.87 -6.92
CA ILE A 12 -12.83 -6.87 -5.92
C ILE A 12 -12.46 -7.63 -4.65
N LEU A 13 -11.26 -7.38 -4.13
CA LEU A 13 -10.71 -8.05 -2.95
C LEU A 13 -10.74 -7.07 -1.77
N MET A 14 -11.59 -7.34 -0.77
CA MET A 14 -11.77 -6.47 0.39
C MET A 14 -11.57 -7.25 1.69
N PRO A 15 -10.41 -7.13 2.35
CA PRO A 15 -10.22 -7.60 3.71
C PRO A 15 -10.90 -6.64 4.68
N ILE A 16 -11.54 -7.18 5.72
CA ILE A 16 -12.37 -6.43 6.67
C ILE A 16 -11.97 -6.81 8.08
N TYR A 17 -11.73 -5.81 8.91
CA TYR A 17 -11.55 -5.96 10.35
C TYR A 17 -12.08 -4.74 11.09
N ASN A 18 -13.14 -4.93 11.89
CA ASN A 18 -13.81 -3.86 12.66
C ASN A 18 -14.18 -2.66 11.79
N GLY A 19 -14.83 -2.90 10.65
CA GLY A 19 -15.18 -1.92 9.63
C GLY A 19 -16.64 -1.49 9.59
N SER A 20 -17.46 -1.89 10.57
CA SER A 20 -18.93 -1.73 10.55
C SER A 20 -19.41 -0.32 10.19
N LYS A 21 -18.66 0.70 10.60
CA LYS A 21 -18.95 2.11 10.32
C LYS A 21 -18.83 2.46 8.82
N TYR A 22 -17.90 1.82 8.11
CA TYR A 22 -17.49 2.22 6.75
C TYR A 22 -18.12 1.35 5.66
N LEU A 23 -18.38 0.07 5.96
CA LEU A 23 -18.86 -0.91 4.99
C LEU A 23 -20.10 -0.49 4.19
N PRO A 24 -21.13 0.18 4.77
CA PRO A 24 -22.29 0.60 3.98
C PRO A 24 -21.95 1.57 2.86
N GLU A 25 -21.06 2.53 3.09
CA GLU A 25 -20.62 3.50 2.10
C GLU A 25 -19.65 2.87 1.08
N SER A 26 -18.65 2.15 1.57
CA SER A 26 -17.63 1.49 0.76
C SER A 26 -18.24 0.49 -0.22
N ILE A 27 -19.02 -0.48 0.29
CA ILE A 27 -19.71 -1.48 -0.55
C ILE A 27 -20.79 -0.83 -1.40
N GLY A 28 -21.46 0.22 -0.89
CA GLY A 28 -22.42 1.01 -1.66
C GLY A 28 -21.80 1.61 -2.92
N SER A 29 -20.56 2.09 -2.85
CA SER A 29 -19.83 2.63 -4.01
C SER A 29 -19.47 1.56 -5.06
N ILE A 30 -19.30 0.30 -4.63
CA ILE A 30 -19.09 -0.85 -5.53
C ILE A 30 -20.41 -1.23 -6.21
N ILE A 31 -21.51 -1.29 -5.46
CA ILE A 31 -22.83 -1.62 -6.00
C ILE A 31 -23.27 -0.58 -7.05
N ALA A 32 -22.91 0.68 -6.83
CA ALA A 32 -23.24 1.82 -7.71
C ALA A 32 -22.36 1.91 -8.97
N GLN A 33 -21.41 1.00 -9.20
CA GLN A 33 -20.55 1.01 -10.38
C GLN A 33 -21.37 0.80 -11.67
N THR A 34 -21.05 1.59 -12.71
CA THR A 34 -21.63 1.44 -14.05
C THR A 34 -21.21 0.14 -14.71
N PHE A 35 -20.00 -0.34 -14.43
CA PHE A 35 -19.54 -1.66 -14.83
C PHE A 35 -20.21 -2.73 -13.96
N THR A 36 -20.95 -3.67 -14.54
CA THR A 36 -21.80 -4.60 -13.80
C THR A 36 -21.20 -6.01 -13.64
N ASN A 37 -20.20 -6.38 -14.44
CA ASN A 37 -19.63 -7.74 -14.42
C ASN A 37 -18.46 -7.86 -13.43
N TRP A 38 -18.76 -7.66 -12.16
CA TRP A 38 -17.82 -7.82 -11.04
C TRP A 38 -18.36 -8.78 -9.98
N GLU A 39 -17.47 -9.33 -9.17
CA GLU A 39 -17.77 -9.96 -7.88
C GLU A 39 -16.99 -9.24 -6.77
N LEU A 40 -17.54 -9.21 -5.57
CA LEU A 40 -16.84 -8.77 -4.36
C LEU A 40 -16.52 -9.99 -3.49
N ILE A 41 -15.22 -10.20 -3.23
CA ILE A 41 -14.73 -11.15 -2.23
C ILE A 41 -14.50 -10.36 -0.94
N ALA A 42 -15.44 -10.43 -0.01
CA ALA A 42 -15.38 -9.77 1.29
C ALA A 42 -14.90 -10.77 2.36
N LEU A 43 -13.68 -10.57 2.86
CA LEU A 43 -13.09 -11.44 3.88
C LEU A 43 -13.11 -10.75 5.24
N ASP A 44 -14.00 -11.17 6.12
CA ASP A 44 -13.99 -10.77 7.53
C ASP A 44 -12.87 -11.48 8.28
N ASP A 45 -11.90 -10.71 8.75
CA ASP A 45 -10.72 -11.18 9.49
C ASP A 45 -10.97 -11.20 11.01
N GLY A 46 -12.06 -11.87 11.42
CA GLY A 46 -12.41 -12.04 12.83
C GLY A 46 -12.82 -10.75 13.52
N SER A 47 -13.66 -9.93 12.89
CA SER A 47 -14.18 -8.70 13.48
C SER A 47 -14.95 -8.96 14.77
N SER A 48 -14.77 -8.09 15.75
CA SER A 48 -15.48 -8.08 17.03
C SER A 48 -16.68 -7.12 17.07
N ASP A 49 -16.82 -6.29 16.02
CA ASP A 49 -17.95 -5.37 15.85
C ASP A 49 -19.04 -5.97 14.93
N ASN A 50 -20.00 -5.17 14.49
CA ASN A 50 -21.10 -5.64 13.63
C ASN A 50 -20.72 -5.85 12.15
N SER A 51 -19.44 -5.83 11.78
CA SER A 51 -18.99 -5.93 10.38
C SER A 51 -19.55 -7.17 9.68
N TYR A 52 -19.42 -8.34 10.30
CA TYR A 52 -19.86 -9.60 9.70
C TYR A 52 -21.38 -9.66 9.49
N GLU A 53 -22.17 -9.11 10.43
CA GLU A 53 -23.62 -9.04 10.29
C GLU A 53 -24.05 -8.08 9.16
N ILE A 54 -23.37 -6.94 9.02
CA ILE A 54 -23.59 -6.00 7.91
C ILE A 54 -23.28 -6.67 6.57
N LEU A 55 -22.17 -7.41 6.49
CA LEU A 55 -21.81 -8.16 5.28
C LEU A 55 -22.88 -9.17 4.89
N LYS A 56 -23.41 -9.93 5.86
CA LYS A 56 -24.51 -10.89 5.60
C LYS A 56 -25.75 -10.21 5.04
N GLN A 57 -26.13 -9.07 5.60
CA GLN A 57 -27.29 -8.30 5.12
C GLN A 57 -27.08 -7.75 3.71
N LEU A 58 -25.87 -7.29 3.38
CA LEU A 58 -25.53 -6.81 2.05
C LEU A 58 -25.51 -7.94 1.03
N ALA A 59 -24.90 -9.08 1.35
CA ALA A 59 -24.85 -10.25 0.48
C ALA A 59 -26.22 -10.87 0.19
N GLN A 60 -27.19 -10.76 1.12
CA GLN A 60 -28.58 -11.18 0.87
C GLN A 60 -29.27 -10.33 -0.20
N LYS A 61 -28.87 -9.07 -0.35
CA LYS A 61 -29.47 -8.12 -1.31
C LYS A 61 -28.72 -8.06 -2.63
N GLU A 62 -27.43 -8.39 -2.61
CA GLU A 62 -26.54 -8.29 -3.76
C GLU A 62 -25.78 -9.61 -3.97
N PRO A 63 -26.23 -10.48 -4.90
CA PRO A 63 -25.67 -11.82 -5.09
C PRO A 63 -24.23 -11.84 -5.61
N ARG A 64 -23.71 -10.71 -6.10
CA ARG A 64 -22.31 -10.59 -6.52
C ARG A 64 -21.34 -10.47 -5.33
N ILE A 65 -21.86 -10.29 -4.09
CA ILE A 65 -21.06 -10.24 -2.86
C ILE A 65 -20.92 -11.66 -2.30
N ARG A 66 -19.69 -12.13 -2.21
CA ARG A 66 -19.31 -13.41 -1.61
C ARG A 66 -18.55 -13.12 -0.33
N ILE A 67 -19.11 -13.57 0.79
CA ILE A 67 -18.54 -13.34 2.11
C ILE A 67 -17.80 -14.57 2.62
N TYR A 68 -16.65 -14.31 3.23
CA TYR A 68 -15.83 -15.30 3.91
C TYR A 68 -15.49 -14.78 5.30
N HIS A 69 -15.29 -15.71 6.23
CA HIS A 69 -14.91 -15.39 7.60
C HIS A 69 -13.78 -16.30 8.05
N LYS A 70 -12.85 -15.76 8.80
CA LYS A 70 -11.79 -16.51 9.47
C LYS A 70 -11.49 -15.93 10.84
N GLU A 71 -10.76 -16.67 11.68
CA GLU A 71 -10.19 -16.11 12.89
C GLU A 71 -9.19 -15.00 12.55
N ASN A 72 -9.11 -13.98 13.42
CA ASN A 72 -8.21 -12.84 13.23
C ASN A 72 -6.76 -13.32 13.10
N ASP A 73 -6.07 -12.85 12.06
CA ASP A 73 -4.63 -12.98 11.96
C ASP A 73 -3.97 -11.89 12.82
N PRO A 74 -3.42 -12.26 13.99
CA PRO A 74 -2.80 -11.27 14.87
C PRO A 74 -1.59 -10.58 14.23
N THR A 75 -1.10 -11.06 13.08
CA THR A 75 -0.05 -10.37 12.34
C THR A 75 -0.57 -9.15 11.57
N GLY A 76 -1.90 -9.04 11.31
CA GLY A 76 -2.52 -7.96 10.53
C GLY A 76 -1.91 -7.80 9.14
N ASN A 77 -1.44 -8.90 8.56
CA ASN A 77 -0.75 -8.87 7.27
C ASN A 77 -1.78 -8.92 6.13
N VAL A 78 -2.00 -7.77 5.50
CA VAL A 78 -2.94 -7.61 4.39
C VAL A 78 -2.58 -8.51 3.20
N ALA A 79 -1.29 -8.71 2.92
CA ALA A 79 -0.84 -9.56 1.81
C ALA A 79 -1.28 -11.03 1.96
N ARG A 80 -1.36 -11.54 3.20
CA ARG A 80 -1.92 -12.89 3.46
C ARG A 80 -3.40 -12.97 3.13
N ASN A 81 -4.16 -11.96 3.51
CA ASN A 81 -5.58 -11.89 3.20
C ASN A 81 -5.81 -11.78 1.69
N ILE A 82 -5.04 -10.97 0.97
CA ILE A 82 -5.09 -10.87 -0.49
C ILE A 82 -4.79 -12.24 -1.12
N ALA A 83 -3.71 -12.91 -0.72
CA ALA A 83 -3.34 -14.22 -1.25
C ALA A 83 -4.42 -15.29 -1.02
N LEU A 84 -5.12 -15.23 0.12
CA LEU A 84 -6.24 -16.10 0.42
C LEU A 84 -7.45 -15.78 -0.47
N MET A 85 -7.83 -14.52 -0.60
CA MET A 85 -8.95 -14.08 -1.43
C MET A 85 -8.76 -14.40 -2.90
N CYS A 86 -7.54 -14.34 -3.41
CA CYS A 86 -7.21 -14.72 -4.79
C CYS A 86 -7.55 -16.19 -5.10
N GLN A 87 -7.56 -17.08 -4.10
CA GLN A 87 -7.93 -18.49 -4.30
C GLN A 87 -9.43 -18.68 -4.59
N TRP A 88 -10.25 -17.72 -4.21
CA TRP A 88 -11.70 -17.73 -4.41
C TRP A 88 -12.15 -16.85 -5.56
N ALA A 89 -11.31 -15.95 -6.01
CA ALA A 89 -11.59 -15.01 -7.08
C ALA A 89 -11.75 -15.74 -8.43
N LYS A 90 -12.71 -15.27 -9.26
CA LYS A 90 -13.02 -15.81 -10.59
C LYS A 90 -12.74 -14.82 -11.72
N GLY A 91 -12.50 -13.54 -11.37
CA GLY A 91 -12.26 -12.48 -12.33
C GLY A 91 -10.91 -12.64 -13.04
N GLY A 92 -10.87 -12.25 -14.31
CA GLY A 92 -9.62 -12.15 -15.06
C GLY A 92 -8.71 -11.02 -14.55
N TYR A 93 -9.30 -10.03 -13.86
CA TYR A 93 -8.63 -8.95 -13.16
C TYR A 93 -9.07 -8.90 -11.70
N ALA A 94 -8.19 -8.39 -10.85
CA ALA A 94 -8.44 -8.10 -9.44
C ALA A 94 -8.34 -6.59 -9.17
N PHE A 95 -9.14 -6.09 -8.24
CA PHE A 95 -9.03 -4.76 -7.68
C PHE A 95 -9.00 -4.86 -6.15
N TYR A 96 -7.86 -4.53 -5.53
CA TYR A 96 -7.78 -4.47 -4.07
C TYR A 96 -8.32 -3.16 -3.55
N MET A 97 -9.11 -3.21 -2.48
CA MET A 97 -9.74 -2.04 -1.87
C MET A 97 -9.90 -2.26 -0.37
N SER A 98 -9.58 -1.27 0.44
CA SER A 98 -9.83 -1.32 1.89
C SER A 98 -11.30 -1.06 2.22
N GLN A 99 -11.70 -1.49 3.41
CA GLN A 99 -13.09 -1.42 3.89
C GLN A 99 -13.67 0.00 4.05
N ASP A 100 -12.81 1.02 4.07
CA ASP A 100 -13.15 2.43 4.32
C ASP A 100 -12.96 3.33 3.08
N ASP A 101 -12.46 2.76 1.98
CA ASP A 101 -12.29 3.45 0.71
C ASP A 101 -13.58 3.43 -0.14
N THR A 102 -13.64 4.28 -1.17
CA THR A 102 -14.77 4.33 -2.12
C THR A 102 -14.28 4.57 -3.56
N LEU A 103 -15.17 4.31 -4.53
CA LEU A 103 -14.90 4.49 -5.96
C LEU A 103 -15.85 5.53 -6.58
N SER A 104 -15.38 6.28 -7.60
CA SER A 104 -16.31 7.01 -8.47
C SER A 104 -17.18 6.04 -9.27
N PRO A 105 -18.41 6.42 -9.65
CA PRO A 105 -19.37 5.49 -10.27
C PRO A 105 -18.89 4.79 -11.55
N ASP A 106 -17.98 5.40 -12.29
CA ASP A 106 -17.44 4.90 -13.56
C ASP A 106 -16.01 4.32 -13.45
N CYS A 107 -15.48 4.21 -12.23
CA CYS A 107 -14.08 3.81 -11.99
C CYS A 107 -13.76 2.44 -12.61
N LEU A 108 -14.50 1.40 -12.27
CA LEU A 108 -14.25 0.04 -12.78
C LEU A 108 -14.44 -0.05 -14.28
N GLU A 109 -15.42 0.67 -14.84
CA GLU A 109 -15.66 0.71 -16.29
C GLU A 109 -14.47 1.31 -17.04
N ARG A 110 -13.98 2.47 -16.60
CA ARG A 110 -12.83 3.16 -17.18
C ARG A 110 -11.56 2.30 -17.14
N LEU A 111 -11.30 1.70 -15.99
CA LEU A 111 -10.14 0.83 -15.81
C LEU A 111 -10.23 -0.40 -16.73
N TYR A 112 -11.38 -1.06 -16.76
CA TYR A 112 -11.56 -2.27 -17.57
C TYR A 112 -11.52 -1.98 -19.08
N GLN A 113 -12.16 -0.91 -19.53
CA GLN A 113 -12.08 -0.47 -20.94
C GLN A 113 -10.63 -0.23 -21.35
N ARG A 114 -9.87 0.52 -20.55
CA ARG A 114 -8.46 0.78 -20.84
C ARG A 114 -7.62 -0.49 -20.83
N ALA A 115 -7.84 -1.38 -19.86
CA ALA A 115 -7.13 -2.65 -19.77
C ALA A 115 -7.33 -3.52 -21.01
N THR A 116 -8.57 -3.59 -21.52
CA THR A 116 -8.91 -4.42 -22.69
C THR A 116 -8.54 -3.77 -24.01
N GLU A 117 -8.62 -2.43 -24.11
CA GLU A 117 -8.28 -1.67 -25.32
C GLU A 117 -6.82 -1.89 -25.75
N ILE A 118 -5.90 -1.89 -24.80
CA ILE A 118 -4.47 -1.95 -25.08
C ILE A 118 -3.80 -3.24 -24.58
N ASP A 119 -4.59 -4.18 -24.04
CA ASP A 119 -4.09 -5.40 -23.39
C ASP A 119 -3.08 -5.07 -22.27
N ALA A 120 -3.51 -4.20 -21.33
CA ALA A 120 -2.71 -3.85 -20.18
C ALA A 120 -2.86 -4.86 -19.05
N ASP A 121 -1.78 -5.12 -18.34
CA ASP A 121 -1.80 -5.99 -17.16
C ASP A 121 -2.20 -5.23 -15.89
N ILE A 122 -1.87 -3.93 -15.84
CA ILE A 122 -2.23 -3.04 -14.72
C ILE A 122 -2.76 -1.73 -15.28
N VAL A 123 -3.89 -1.25 -14.74
CA VAL A 123 -4.43 0.08 -15.02
C VAL A 123 -4.70 0.80 -13.72
N LEU A 124 -4.10 1.96 -13.54
CA LEU A 124 -4.18 2.78 -12.33
C LEU A 124 -5.24 3.87 -12.48
N PRO A 125 -6.14 4.04 -11.49
CA PRO A 125 -7.07 5.18 -11.42
C PRO A 125 -6.37 6.44 -10.91
N ASP A 126 -7.06 7.56 -10.97
CA ASP A 126 -6.76 8.69 -10.10
C ASP A 126 -6.96 8.27 -8.65
N MET A 127 -6.08 8.73 -7.76
CA MET A 127 -6.20 8.48 -6.33
C MET A 127 -6.33 9.82 -5.58
N LEU A 128 -7.49 10.07 -4.99
CA LEU A 128 -7.71 11.26 -4.18
C LEU A 128 -7.83 10.89 -2.69
N LEU A 129 -7.25 11.71 -1.85
CA LEU A 129 -7.43 11.59 -0.40
C LEU A 129 -8.81 12.13 -0.04
N ARG A 130 -9.58 11.39 0.75
CA ARG A 130 -10.87 11.82 1.30
C ARG A 130 -10.75 11.91 2.83
N TYR A 131 -11.03 13.06 3.37
CA TYR A 131 -10.96 13.32 4.80
C TYR A 131 -12.33 13.14 5.48
N ALA A 132 -12.34 13.15 6.82
CA ALA A 132 -13.56 12.92 7.61
C ALA A 132 -14.65 13.99 7.39
N ASP A 133 -14.30 15.18 6.95
CA ASP A 133 -15.20 16.28 6.58
C ASP A 133 -15.63 16.23 5.10
N ASN A 134 -15.31 15.14 4.40
CA ASN A 134 -15.51 14.94 2.97
C ASN A 134 -14.71 15.88 2.05
N SER A 135 -13.80 16.68 2.58
CA SER A 135 -12.85 17.42 1.76
C SER A 135 -11.92 16.45 1.01
N LEU A 136 -11.43 16.88 -0.15
CA LEU A 136 -10.52 16.10 -0.99
C LEU A 136 -9.14 16.72 -0.99
N GLY A 137 -8.13 15.86 -0.99
CA GLY A 137 -6.72 16.21 -1.13
C GLY A 137 -6.03 15.40 -2.21
N THR A 138 -4.80 15.78 -2.51
CA THR A 138 -3.96 15.09 -3.49
C THR A 138 -2.62 14.71 -2.91
N TRP A 139 -2.07 13.60 -3.40
CA TRP A 139 -0.68 13.22 -3.25
C TRP A 139 0.07 13.36 -4.59
N PRO A 140 1.40 13.29 -4.60
CA PRO A 140 2.19 13.30 -5.85
C PRO A 140 1.74 12.21 -6.84
N CYS A 141 1.28 11.07 -6.33
CA CYS A 141 0.79 9.92 -7.10
C CYS A 141 -0.72 9.95 -7.41
N SER A 142 -1.42 11.05 -7.14
CA SER A 142 -2.88 11.13 -7.35
C SER A 142 -3.27 11.01 -8.82
N TYR A 143 -2.41 11.39 -9.74
CA TYR A 143 -2.66 11.39 -11.18
C TYR A 143 -1.51 10.72 -11.93
N PRO A 144 -1.73 10.28 -13.17
CA PRO A 144 -0.62 9.83 -14.00
C PRO A 144 0.43 10.93 -14.17
N PRO A 145 1.71 10.57 -14.43
CA PRO A 145 2.74 11.54 -14.75
C PRO A 145 2.28 12.54 -15.83
N ASN A 146 2.44 13.84 -15.55
CA ASN A 146 1.96 14.94 -16.40
C ASN A 146 0.45 14.93 -16.70
N LYS A 147 -0.35 14.17 -15.96
CA LYS A 147 -1.79 13.92 -16.21
C LYS A 147 -2.06 13.30 -17.60
N ASP A 148 -1.10 12.52 -18.09
CA ASP A 148 -1.21 11.86 -19.39
C ASP A 148 -1.83 10.46 -19.26
N TYR A 149 -3.12 10.33 -19.56
CA TYR A 149 -3.84 9.05 -19.56
C TYR A 149 -3.53 8.18 -20.78
N GLN A 150 -2.80 8.70 -21.80
CA GLN A 150 -2.32 7.88 -22.90
C GLN A 150 -0.99 7.19 -22.58
N LEU A 151 -0.32 7.63 -21.51
CA LEU A 151 0.94 7.05 -21.06
C LEU A 151 0.79 5.55 -20.81
N VAL A 152 1.71 4.78 -21.36
CA VAL A 152 1.89 3.35 -21.10
C VAL A 152 3.33 3.16 -20.65
N LEU A 153 3.51 2.62 -19.46
CA LEU A 153 4.82 2.37 -18.88
C LEU A 153 5.26 0.93 -19.14
N SER A 154 6.55 0.78 -19.42
CA SER A 154 7.22 -0.52 -19.35
C SER A 154 7.31 -1.01 -17.89
N PRO A 155 7.58 -2.31 -17.66
CA PRO A 155 7.74 -2.86 -16.32
C PRO A 155 8.77 -2.10 -15.47
N GLN A 156 9.92 -1.80 -16.07
CA GLN A 156 11.01 -1.10 -15.37
C GLN A 156 10.65 0.35 -15.03
N GLU A 157 9.98 1.07 -15.95
CA GLU A 157 9.53 2.44 -15.70
C GLU A 157 8.49 2.47 -14.57
N ALA A 158 7.50 1.57 -14.59
CA ALA A 158 6.48 1.48 -13.55
C ALA A 158 7.10 1.14 -12.19
N PHE A 159 7.99 0.14 -12.14
CA PHE A 159 8.72 -0.23 -10.92
C PHE A 159 9.55 0.94 -10.38
N TYR A 160 10.26 1.67 -11.27
CA TYR A 160 11.04 2.84 -10.90
C TYR A 160 10.17 3.96 -10.31
N LEU A 161 9.03 4.27 -10.95
CA LEU A 161 8.10 5.30 -10.47
C LEU A 161 7.37 4.89 -9.18
N ALA A 162 7.08 3.60 -9.00
CA ALA A 162 6.45 3.10 -7.78
C ALA A 162 7.39 3.12 -6.56
N THR A 163 8.70 3.15 -6.77
CA THR A 163 9.69 3.07 -5.68
C THR A 163 9.56 4.22 -4.67
N ASP A 164 9.24 5.43 -5.12
CA ASP A 164 9.05 6.61 -4.27
C ASP A 164 7.61 7.15 -4.29
N PHE A 165 6.64 6.30 -4.64
CA PHE A 165 5.24 6.67 -4.76
C PHE A 165 4.99 7.80 -5.78
N SER A 166 5.76 7.88 -6.87
CA SER A 166 5.44 8.78 -7.99
C SER A 166 4.21 8.32 -8.79
N ILE A 167 3.83 7.04 -8.68
CA ILE A 167 2.54 6.48 -9.10
C ILE A 167 1.92 5.73 -7.93
N ASN A 168 0.58 5.65 -7.88
CA ASN A 168 -0.11 4.93 -6.82
C ASN A 168 -0.03 3.40 -7.04
N GLY A 169 -0.36 2.64 -5.99
CA GLY A 169 -0.37 1.17 -6.02
C GLY A 169 -1.77 0.55 -6.09
N PHE A 170 -2.81 1.38 -6.19
CA PHE A 170 -4.20 0.91 -6.27
C PHE A 170 -4.64 0.85 -7.73
N GLY A 171 -5.08 -0.31 -8.19
CA GLY A 171 -5.47 -0.41 -9.59
C GLY A 171 -6.13 -1.74 -9.93
N LEU A 172 -6.57 -1.79 -11.18
CA LEU A 172 -7.02 -3.02 -11.80
C LEU A 172 -5.79 -3.81 -12.23
N VAL A 173 -5.57 -4.98 -11.64
CA VAL A 173 -4.40 -5.84 -11.85
C VAL A 173 -4.84 -7.17 -12.44
N ARG A 174 -4.20 -7.64 -13.51
CA ARG A 174 -4.47 -8.96 -14.10
C ARG A 174 -4.29 -10.05 -13.02
N MET A 175 -5.26 -10.95 -12.90
CA MET A 175 -5.32 -11.93 -11.81
C MET A 175 -4.03 -12.74 -11.60
N PRO A 176 -3.32 -13.23 -12.63
CA PRO A 176 -2.05 -13.95 -12.43
C PRO A 176 -0.95 -13.14 -11.73
N LEU A 177 -0.96 -11.80 -11.87
CA LEU A 177 -0.01 -10.93 -11.15
C LEU A 177 -0.45 -10.71 -9.69
N MET A 178 -1.76 -10.56 -9.44
CA MET A 178 -2.30 -10.41 -8.10
C MET A 178 -2.14 -11.69 -7.28
N ALA A 179 -2.35 -12.85 -7.91
CA ALA A 179 -2.28 -14.18 -7.31
C ALA A 179 -0.88 -14.82 -7.39
N ASP A 180 0.17 -14.04 -7.66
CA ASP A 180 1.53 -14.58 -7.82
C ASP A 180 1.98 -15.27 -6.53
N LYS A 181 2.32 -16.55 -6.64
CA LYS A 181 2.79 -17.38 -5.52
C LYS A 181 4.13 -16.92 -4.93
N ARG A 182 4.88 -16.06 -5.65
CA ARG A 182 6.11 -15.42 -5.17
C ARG A 182 5.85 -14.21 -4.28
N SER A 183 4.59 -13.77 -4.15
CA SER A 183 4.23 -12.66 -3.29
C SER A 183 4.70 -12.89 -1.86
N ASP A 184 5.34 -11.86 -1.30
CA ASP A 184 5.80 -11.91 0.09
C ASP A 184 4.62 -11.75 1.05
N THR A 185 4.62 -12.54 2.11
CA THR A 185 3.61 -12.49 3.17
C THR A 185 4.22 -12.52 4.57
N ARG A 186 5.52 -12.23 4.68
CA ARG A 186 6.26 -12.32 5.95
C ARG A 186 6.14 -11.08 6.82
N PHE A 187 6.14 -9.90 6.19
CA PHE A 187 6.24 -8.62 6.88
C PHE A 187 4.92 -7.84 6.82
N TYR A 188 4.80 -6.90 7.72
CA TYR A 188 3.61 -6.05 7.89
C TYR A 188 3.22 -5.29 6.62
N ASP A 189 4.19 -4.76 5.88
CA ASP A 189 4.04 -4.00 4.65
C ASP A 189 4.50 -4.78 3.41
N SER A 190 4.34 -6.11 3.43
CA SER A 190 4.60 -6.96 2.26
C SER A 190 3.73 -6.62 1.06
N ASP A 191 2.52 -6.07 1.27
CA ASP A 191 1.64 -5.56 0.22
C ASP A 191 2.32 -4.44 -0.60
N GLU A 192 3.04 -3.55 0.03
CA GLU A 192 3.82 -2.50 -0.61
C GLU A 192 4.94 -3.06 -1.50
N TYR A 193 5.65 -4.08 -1.02
CA TYR A 193 6.66 -4.78 -1.82
C TYR A 193 6.01 -5.53 -2.99
N ASN A 194 4.93 -6.27 -2.73
CA ASN A 194 4.23 -7.05 -3.74
C ASN A 194 3.68 -6.18 -4.87
N THR A 195 3.13 -5.01 -4.56
CA THR A 195 2.67 -4.04 -5.56
C THR A 195 3.81 -3.63 -6.50
N ARG A 196 5.00 -3.39 -5.98
CA ARG A 196 6.17 -3.07 -6.80
C ARG A 196 6.63 -4.25 -7.65
N MET A 197 6.52 -5.48 -7.13
CA MET A 197 6.79 -6.69 -7.91
C MET A 197 5.74 -6.92 -9.01
N GLN A 198 4.49 -6.59 -8.75
CA GLN A 198 3.44 -6.62 -9.79
C GLN A 198 3.79 -5.69 -10.94
N PHE A 199 4.23 -4.47 -10.68
CA PHE A 199 4.70 -3.55 -11.71
C PHE A 199 5.90 -4.12 -12.49
N LEU A 200 6.89 -4.67 -11.78
CA LEU A 200 8.09 -5.24 -12.41
C LEU A 200 7.79 -6.46 -13.29
N HIS A 201 6.73 -7.21 -12.99
CA HIS A 201 6.35 -8.41 -13.72
C HIS A 201 5.21 -8.19 -14.73
N ALA A 202 4.60 -7.00 -14.76
CA ALA A 202 3.61 -6.63 -15.76
C ALA A 202 4.27 -6.45 -17.13
N ASN A 203 3.51 -6.64 -18.23
CA ASN A 203 3.99 -6.25 -19.56
C ASN A 203 3.71 -4.79 -19.85
N LYS A 204 2.52 -4.30 -19.43
CA LYS A 204 2.08 -2.92 -19.64
C LYS A 204 1.36 -2.41 -18.40
N VAL A 205 1.74 -1.20 -17.99
CA VAL A 205 1.07 -0.44 -16.92
C VAL A 205 0.53 0.85 -17.54
N ALA A 206 -0.77 1.09 -17.38
CA ALA A 206 -1.46 2.22 -17.98
C ALA A 206 -2.29 2.98 -16.93
N PHE A 207 -3.01 4.01 -17.37
CA PHE A 207 -3.81 4.88 -16.52
C PHE A 207 -5.19 5.11 -17.15
N ALA A 208 -6.19 5.36 -16.31
CA ALA A 208 -7.53 5.73 -16.71
C ALA A 208 -8.15 6.75 -15.76
N PRO A 209 -9.04 7.66 -16.24
CA PRO A 209 -9.59 8.76 -15.44
C PRO A 209 -10.77 8.32 -14.53
N GLY A 210 -10.70 7.17 -13.90
CA GLY A 210 -11.61 6.76 -12.83
C GLY A 210 -11.01 7.13 -11.48
N THR A 211 -11.81 7.38 -10.45
CA THR A 211 -11.28 7.82 -9.16
C THR A 211 -11.45 6.79 -8.06
N PHE A 212 -10.33 6.49 -7.40
CA PHE A 212 -10.26 5.80 -6.13
C PHE A 212 -10.11 6.83 -5.01
N TYR A 213 -11.04 6.85 -4.07
CA TYR A 213 -11.01 7.74 -2.91
C TYR A 213 -10.42 7.00 -1.71
N TYR A 214 -9.17 7.33 -1.38
CA TYR A 214 -8.44 6.79 -0.25
C TYR A 214 -8.81 7.54 1.03
N TYR A 215 -9.46 6.87 1.99
CA TYR A 215 -10.00 7.51 3.17
C TYR A 215 -8.95 7.74 4.26
N GLN A 216 -8.79 9.00 4.68
CA GLN A 216 -7.84 9.44 5.71
C GLN A 216 -8.48 9.69 7.09
N GLY A 217 -9.79 9.54 7.20
CA GLY A 217 -10.53 9.87 8.42
C GLY A 217 -10.68 8.70 9.41
N ASN A 218 -10.06 7.56 9.19
CA ASN A 218 -10.17 6.41 10.07
C ASN A 218 -9.11 6.45 11.20
N PRO A 219 -9.50 6.79 12.46
CA PRO A 219 -8.54 6.87 13.55
C PRO A 219 -7.98 5.49 13.96
N ASN A 220 -8.69 4.42 13.60
CA ASN A 220 -8.29 3.04 13.88
C ASN A 220 -7.53 2.39 12.72
N ALA A 221 -7.19 3.16 11.69
CA ALA A 221 -6.36 2.64 10.60
C ALA A 221 -5.04 2.11 11.16
N ILE A 222 -4.61 0.95 10.66
CA ILE A 222 -3.37 0.28 11.06
C ILE A 222 -2.16 1.23 10.99
N THR A 223 -2.16 2.13 10.00
CA THR A 223 -1.11 3.13 9.78
C THR A 223 -1.09 4.24 10.83
N HIS A 224 -2.18 4.46 11.57
CA HIS A 224 -2.30 5.50 12.60
C HIS A 224 -1.93 4.98 14.00
N GLN A 225 -1.94 3.66 14.21
CA GLN A 225 -1.66 3.08 15.52
C GLN A 225 -0.19 2.66 15.65
N PHE A 226 0.37 2.81 16.86
CA PHE A 226 1.66 2.23 17.15
C PHE A 226 1.59 0.71 17.14
N SER A 227 2.54 0.08 16.46
CA SER A 227 2.75 -1.35 16.48
C SER A 227 4.20 -1.68 16.21
N MET A 228 4.74 -2.67 16.92
CA MET A 228 6.09 -3.22 16.68
C MET A 228 6.30 -3.69 15.22
N ARG A 229 5.22 -4.07 14.54
CA ARG A 229 5.27 -4.50 13.12
C ARG A 229 5.72 -3.39 12.19
N ARG A 230 5.46 -2.13 12.51
CA ARG A 230 5.87 -0.98 11.68
C ARG A 230 7.40 -0.88 11.52
N PHE A 231 8.19 -1.48 12.43
CA PHE A 231 9.64 -1.60 12.27
C PHE A 231 10.03 -2.53 11.11
N GLN A 232 9.15 -3.47 10.73
CA GLN A 232 9.38 -4.38 9.61
C GLN A 232 9.48 -3.68 8.26
N ARG A 233 9.05 -2.41 8.16
CA ARG A 233 9.28 -1.57 6.97
C ARG A 233 10.74 -1.51 6.56
N LEU A 234 11.67 -1.54 7.51
CA LEU A 234 13.09 -1.59 7.20
C LEU A 234 13.48 -2.92 6.54
N GLN A 235 12.88 -4.04 6.95
CA GLN A 235 13.13 -5.36 6.35
C GLN A 235 12.54 -5.44 4.94
N THR A 236 11.34 -4.93 4.74
CA THR A 236 10.74 -4.78 3.39
C THR A 236 11.59 -3.86 2.51
N GLY A 237 12.14 -2.78 3.10
CA GLY A 237 13.10 -1.89 2.44
C GLY A 237 14.37 -2.59 1.96
N LEU A 238 14.92 -3.55 2.73
CA LEU A 238 16.06 -4.38 2.30
C LEU A 238 15.72 -5.24 1.10
N MET A 239 14.55 -5.90 1.11
CA MET A 239 14.10 -6.69 -0.04
C MET A 239 13.94 -5.83 -1.29
N LEU A 240 13.37 -4.64 -1.15
CA LEU A 240 13.23 -3.69 -2.24
C LEU A 240 14.59 -3.22 -2.75
N HIS A 241 15.57 -2.97 -1.85
CA HIS A 241 16.93 -2.61 -2.22
C HIS A 241 17.58 -3.66 -3.10
N ASP A 242 17.53 -4.93 -2.70
CA ASP A 242 18.18 -6.01 -3.42
C ASP A 242 17.57 -6.21 -4.81
N THR A 243 16.23 -6.20 -4.88
CA THR A 243 15.52 -6.29 -6.17
C THR A 243 15.84 -5.08 -7.05
N PHE A 244 15.75 -3.86 -6.51
CA PHE A 244 16.01 -2.64 -7.29
C PHE A 244 17.44 -2.59 -7.83
N CYS A 245 18.45 -2.96 -7.01
CA CYS A 245 19.83 -2.97 -7.42
C CYS A 245 20.13 -4.02 -8.50
N SER A 246 19.35 -5.11 -8.57
CA SER A 246 19.46 -6.09 -9.65
C SER A 246 18.90 -5.57 -10.98
N VAL A 247 17.81 -4.75 -10.92
CA VAL A 247 17.17 -4.16 -12.11
C VAL A 247 17.92 -2.91 -12.59
N PHE A 248 18.37 -2.07 -11.65
CA PHE A 248 19.06 -0.79 -11.92
C PHE A 248 20.46 -0.78 -11.30
N PRO A 249 21.47 -1.29 -12.00
CA PRO A 249 22.83 -1.38 -11.45
C PRO A 249 23.55 -0.03 -11.33
N ASP A 250 23.10 1.00 -12.03
CA ASP A 250 23.76 2.29 -12.05
C ASP A 250 23.41 3.19 -10.84
N LYS A 251 24.35 4.07 -10.49
CA LYS A 251 24.26 4.93 -9.30
C LYS A 251 23.18 6.03 -9.41
N GLN A 252 22.80 6.43 -10.62
CA GLN A 252 21.84 7.51 -10.82
C GLN A 252 20.42 7.04 -10.47
N HIS A 253 19.99 5.89 -10.98
CA HIS A 253 18.70 5.30 -10.62
C HIS A 253 18.62 4.95 -9.14
N ARG A 254 19.69 4.42 -8.55
CA ARG A 254 19.73 4.09 -7.12
C ARG A 254 19.54 5.28 -6.19
N LEU A 255 19.81 6.50 -6.61
CA LEU A 255 19.58 7.69 -5.78
C LEU A 255 18.11 7.80 -5.32
N LYS A 256 17.16 7.52 -6.22
CA LYS A 256 15.73 7.54 -5.91
C LYS A 256 15.38 6.55 -4.79
N LEU A 257 15.80 5.30 -4.94
CA LEU A 257 15.62 4.27 -3.93
C LEU A 257 16.28 4.66 -2.59
N MET A 258 17.54 5.11 -2.64
CA MET A 258 18.29 5.46 -1.44
C MET A 258 17.65 6.63 -0.68
N THR A 259 17.03 7.57 -1.40
CA THR A 259 16.23 8.64 -0.76
C THR A 259 15.01 8.06 -0.07
N GLN A 260 14.26 7.16 -0.73
CA GLN A 260 13.09 6.50 -0.13
C GLN A 260 13.46 5.65 1.09
N LEU A 261 14.56 4.91 1.03
CA LEU A 261 15.05 4.12 2.16
C LEU A 261 15.49 5.03 3.33
N MET A 262 16.01 6.23 3.06
CA MET A 262 16.30 7.21 4.10
C MET A 262 15.00 7.70 4.77
N HIS A 263 13.93 7.97 4.03
CA HIS A 263 12.63 8.31 4.61
C HIS A 263 12.13 7.16 5.52
N PHE A 264 12.17 5.91 5.05
CA PHE A 264 11.78 4.77 5.88
C PHE A 264 12.61 4.67 7.17
N TYR A 265 13.91 4.87 7.07
CA TYR A 265 14.82 4.85 8.21
C TYR A 265 14.50 5.97 9.21
N LEU A 266 14.26 7.20 8.74
CA LEU A 266 13.94 8.34 9.60
C LEU A 266 12.58 8.20 10.26
N ASP A 267 11.54 7.79 9.53
CA ASP A 267 10.20 7.56 10.06
C ASP A 267 10.22 6.47 11.13
N THR A 268 10.93 5.37 10.85
CA THR A 268 11.05 4.26 11.81
C THR A 268 11.88 4.66 13.03
N THR A 269 12.90 5.50 12.85
CA THR A 269 13.66 6.08 13.97
C THR A 269 12.78 6.97 14.83
N MET A 270 11.95 7.81 14.22
CA MET A 270 11.00 8.65 14.96
C MET A 270 10.01 7.79 15.73
N LEU A 271 9.47 6.73 15.12
CA LEU A 271 8.57 5.80 15.78
C LEU A 271 9.21 5.18 17.04
N LEU A 272 10.48 4.75 16.94
CA LEU A 272 11.23 4.20 18.08
C LEU A 272 11.30 5.18 19.25
N TYR A 273 11.54 6.46 18.97
CA TYR A 273 11.72 7.45 20.04
C TYR A 273 10.41 7.99 20.59
N MET A 274 9.37 8.13 19.77
CA MET A 274 8.06 8.58 20.22
C MET A 274 7.41 7.57 21.18
N HIS A 275 7.59 6.27 20.92
CA HIS A 275 6.98 5.19 21.70
C HIS A 275 7.96 4.42 22.59
N HIS A 276 9.18 4.98 22.79
CA HIS A 276 10.22 4.32 23.58
C HIS A 276 9.75 3.86 24.97
N ASP A 277 8.98 4.69 25.66
CA ASP A 277 8.54 4.44 27.03
C ASP A 277 7.34 3.48 27.09
N GLU A 278 6.63 3.30 25.99
CA GLU A 278 5.53 2.33 25.84
C GLU A 278 6.05 0.91 25.52
N MET A 279 7.26 0.80 24.97
CA MET A 279 7.87 -0.46 24.56
C MET A 279 8.51 -1.19 25.74
N SER A 280 8.32 -2.51 25.82
CA SER A 280 9.07 -3.39 26.71
C SER A 280 10.56 -3.45 26.33
N VAL A 281 11.40 -3.93 27.24
CA VAL A 281 12.83 -4.14 26.99
C VAL A 281 13.07 -5.10 25.82
N ALA A 282 12.25 -6.14 25.69
CA ALA A 282 12.34 -7.11 24.60
C ALA A 282 11.99 -6.48 23.23
N GLU A 283 10.92 -5.68 23.18
CA GLU A 283 10.52 -4.97 21.95
C GLU A 283 11.57 -3.96 21.50
N ARG A 284 12.13 -3.17 22.42
CA ARG A 284 13.25 -2.27 22.11
C ARG A 284 14.45 -3.02 21.53
N LYS A 285 14.80 -4.17 22.13
CA LYS A 285 15.90 -5.00 21.63
C LYS A 285 15.61 -5.51 20.21
N THR A 286 14.38 -5.95 19.94
CA THR A 286 13.96 -6.41 18.62
C THR A 286 14.05 -5.27 17.60
N ALA A 287 13.49 -4.10 17.91
CA ALA A 287 13.58 -2.92 17.05
C ALA A 287 15.03 -2.56 16.72
N LEU A 288 15.91 -2.49 17.75
CA LEU A 288 17.34 -2.20 17.55
C LEU A 288 18.06 -3.24 16.70
N THR A 289 17.64 -4.52 16.76
CA THR A 289 18.18 -5.57 15.89
C THR A 289 17.84 -5.32 14.43
N ILE A 290 16.58 -4.94 14.14
CA ILE A 290 16.13 -4.57 12.78
C ILE A 290 16.92 -3.37 12.26
N PHE A 291 17.11 -2.32 13.08
CA PHE A 291 17.93 -1.18 12.69
C PHE A 291 19.38 -1.58 12.37
N LYS A 292 19.98 -2.42 13.21
CA LYS A 292 21.36 -2.89 12.99
C LYS A 292 21.50 -3.66 11.69
N GLU A 293 20.56 -4.55 11.39
CA GLU A 293 20.52 -5.28 10.13
C GLU A 293 20.43 -4.34 8.93
N PHE A 294 19.52 -3.35 8.98
CA PHE A 294 19.36 -2.35 7.94
C PHE A 294 20.63 -1.52 7.73
N GLU A 295 21.24 -1.00 8.81
CA GLU A 295 22.45 -0.18 8.75
C GLU A 295 23.68 -0.95 8.24
N GLN A 296 23.73 -2.27 8.45
CA GLN A 296 24.80 -3.11 7.91
C GLN A 296 24.65 -3.36 6.41
N HIS A 297 23.43 -3.36 5.89
CA HIS A 297 23.13 -3.63 4.47
C HIS A 297 23.14 -2.37 3.60
N ILE A 298 22.63 -1.26 4.15
CA ILE A 298 22.39 -0.03 3.39
C ILE A 298 23.50 0.99 3.69
N ASP A 299 24.30 1.32 2.67
CA ASP A 299 25.35 2.33 2.74
C ASP A 299 24.92 3.64 2.06
N PHE A 300 24.45 4.61 2.85
CA PHE A 300 24.08 5.93 2.36
C PHE A 300 25.27 6.87 2.08
N ARG A 301 26.51 6.53 2.44
CA ARG A 301 27.67 7.44 2.37
C ARG A 301 27.91 7.96 0.96
N GLY A 302 27.76 7.09 -0.05
CA GLY A 302 27.92 7.45 -1.46
C GLY A 302 26.85 8.40 -2.01
N TYR A 303 25.75 8.63 -1.30
CA TYR A 303 24.59 9.44 -1.71
C TYR A 303 24.35 10.65 -0.78
N LYS A 304 25.11 10.78 0.29
CA LYS A 304 24.88 11.65 1.44
C LYS A 304 24.42 13.06 1.06
N ARG A 305 25.20 13.78 0.20
CA ARG A 305 24.88 15.16 -0.20
C ARG A 305 23.58 15.26 -1.01
N ARG A 306 23.35 14.29 -1.92
CA ARG A 306 22.19 14.30 -2.82
C ARG A 306 20.89 13.97 -2.07
N ILE A 307 20.93 13.00 -1.17
CA ILE A 307 19.79 12.68 -0.31
C ILE A 307 19.46 13.88 0.58
N PHE A 308 20.46 14.44 1.28
CA PHE A 308 20.26 15.58 2.16
C PHE A 308 19.62 16.79 1.46
N ALA A 309 19.96 17.02 0.19
CA ALA A 309 19.36 18.09 -0.61
C ALA A 309 17.86 17.85 -0.90
N GLN A 310 17.39 16.59 -0.94
CA GLN A 310 16.01 16.21 -1.21
C GLN A 310 15.13 16.18 0.05
N LEU A 311 15.75 16.05 1.24
CA LEU A 311 15.02 16.07 2.51
C LEU A 311 14.49 17.48 2.82
N ASN A 312 13.29 17.56 3.41
CA ASN A 312 12.76 18.81 3.94
C ASN A 312 13.55 19.27 5.18
N THR A 313 13.33 20.49 5.65
CA THR A 313 14.09 21.07 6.78
C THR A 313 14.02 20.20 8.05
N TYR A 314 12.88 19.63 8.31
CA TYR A 314 12.64 18.78 9.46
C TYR A 314 13.39 17.46 9.36
N GLU A 315 13.24 16.76 8.23
CA GLU A 315 13.97 15.52 7.95
C GLU A 315 15.48 15.71 7.98
N ARG A 316 15.99 16.87 7.53
CA ARG A 316 17.42 17.21 7.63
C ARG A 316 17.92 17.25 9.07
N LEU A 317 17.12 17.81 9.99
CA LEU A 317 17.46 17.81 11.41
C LEU A 317 17.55 16.38 11.98
N PHE A 318 16.61 15.52 11.58
CA PHE A 318 16.62 14.12 12.01
C PHE A 318 17.72 13.29 11.35
N ALA A 319 18.08 13.58 10.11
CA ALA A 319 19.15 12.90 9.39
C ALA A 319 20.54 13.31 9.85
N LEU A 320 20.71 14.51 10.43
CA LEU A 320 22.01 15.05 10.82
C LEU A 320 22.81 14.13 11.73
N PRO A 321 22.23 13.50 12.81
CA PRO A 321 22.94 12.54 13.62
C PRO A 321 23.46 11.34 12.84
N TYR A 322 22.67 10.82 11.90
CA TYR A 322 23.12 9.74 11.04
C TYR A 322 24.33 10.17 10.20
N TYR A 323 24.29 11.38 9.65
CA TYR A 323 25.39 11.89 8.83
C TYR A 323 26.68 12.15 9.61
N ILE A 324 26.59 12.49 10.89
CA ILE A 324 27.74 12.73 11.76
C ILE A 324 28.29 11.42 12.36
N LEU A 325 27.41 10.58 12.91
CA LEU A 325 27.75 9.43 13.72
C LEU A 325 27.63 8.08 12.98
N GLY A 326 27.05 8.08 11.76
CA GLY A 326 26.74 6.85 11.01
C GLY A 326 25.56 6.04 11.55
N THR A 327 24.91 6.55 12.59
CA THR A 327 23.75 5.92 13.23
C THR A 327 22.90 6.94 13.97
N THR A 328 21.59 6.69 14.08
CA THR A 328 20.69 7.49 14.92
C THR A 328 20.51 6.91 16.34
N ARG A 329 21.03 5.71 16.58
CA ARG A 329 20.76 4.94 17.83
C ARG A 329 21.19 5.64 19.13
N HIS A 330 22.16 6.54 19.09
CA HIS A 330 22.69 7.25 20.25
C HIS A 330 22.15 8.68 20.41
N THR A 331 21.17 9.08 19.63
CA THR A 331 20.67 10.45 19.56
C THR A 331 19.24 10.61 20.08
N SER A 332 18.78 9.68 20.93
CA SER A 332 17.44 9.70 21.55
C SER A 332 17.08 11.03 22.21
N TRP A 333 18.05 11.68 22.85
CA TRP A 333 17.86 12.98 23.47
C TRP A 333 17.51 14.10 22.46
N LEU A 334 18.12 14.08 21.27
CA LEU A 334 17.86 15.07 20.21
C LEU A 334 16.43 14.92 19.68
N TYR A 335 15.97 13.68 19.48
CA TYR A 335 14.60 13.41 19.05
C TYR A 335 13.58 13.84 20.09
N ARG A 336 13.84 13.58 21.40
CA ARG A 336 12.97 14.06 22.49
C ARG A 336 12.91 15.59 22.54
N LEU A 337 14.03 16.27 22.35
CA LEU A 337 14.08 17.72 22.29
C LEU A 337 13.27 18.28 21.12
N ILE A 338 13.43 17.73 19.92
CA ILE A 338 12.68 18.16 18.73
C ILE A 338 11.18 17.90 18.89
N HIS A 339 10.80 16.77 19.49
CA HIS A 339 9.41 16.47 19.77
C HIS A 339 8.80 17.44 20.81
N TRP A 340 9.58 17.79 21.83
CA TRP A 340 9.18 18.81 22.82
C TRP A 340 8.99 20.19 22.20
N LEU A 341 9.85 20.59 21.27
CA LEU A 341 9.74 21.86 20.54
C LEU A 341 8.52 21.92 19.58
N ARG A 342 7.88 20.81 19.29
CA ARG A 342 6.67 20.72 18.44
C ARG A 342 5.35 20.86 19.21
N LYS A 343 5.36 20.62 20.52
CA LYS A 343 4.23 20.83 21.42
C LYS A 343 4.15 22.28 21.84
#